data_d333cc52801cd6337eda7c2cc10670c1
#
_entry.id   d333cc52801cd6337eda7c2cc10670c1
#
_cell.length_a   1.000
_cell.length_b   1.000
_cell.length_c   1.000
_cell.angle_alpha   90.00
_cell.angle_beta   90.00
_cell.angle_gamma   90.00
#
_symmetry.space_group_name_H-M   'P 1'
#
loop_
_entity.id
_entity.type
_entity.pdbx_description
1 polymer ?
#
loop_
_entity_poly.entity_id
_entity_poly.type
_entity_poly.pdbx_seq_one_letter_code
_entity_poly.pdbx_strand_id
1 'polypeptide(L)'
;MSDTDFDTALVASAFRVAAEQGWHKVNAVKAARAAELSVAEARARFPAIASILLKFGRMADQAALHHVPSEGTVRDRLFDLLMQRFDFLQAHRAGVLALLRALPGDPLTAMLLTCSTRRSMRWMLQAAGVDATGPRGDVQTHGLLAVWLWAVRAWERDKSDDLSSTMAAVDSGLQRAESIASWLDGSRPAPPAAKA
;
A
#
# COMPACT_ATOMS: atom_id res chain seq x y z
N MET A 1 5.35 -12.92 -24.70
CA MET A 1 5.31 -12.29 -23.35
C MET A 1 3.86 -11.92 -23.09
N SER A 2 3.28 -12.33 -21.96
CA SER A 2 1.89 -11.94 -21.65
C SER A 2 1.83 -10.45 -21.30
N ASP A 3 0.63 -9.86 -21.37
CA ASP A 3 0.41 -8.45 -20.98
C ASP A 3 0.83 -8.19 -19.53
N THR A 4 0.58 -9.16 -18.67
CA THR A 4 0.97 -9.08 -17.25
C THR A 4 2.49 -9.11 -17.08
N ASP A 5 3.20 -9.91 -17.86
CA ASP A 5 4.66 -10.00 -17.80
C ASP A 5 5.30 -8.69 -18.26
N PHE A 6 4.77 -8.07 -19.32
CA PHE A 6 5.25 -6.78 -19.82
C PHE A 6 5.11 -5.69 -18.74
N ASP A 7 3.92 -5.57 -18.15
CA ASP A 7 3.64 -4.56 -17.11
C ASP A 7 4.56 -4.76 -15.91
N THR A 8 4.72 -6.00 -15.47
CA THR A 8 5.55 -6.35 -14.31
C THR A 8 7.02 -6.00 -14.57
N ALA A 9 7.54 -6.38 -15.73
CA ALA A 9 8.92 -6.09 -16.11
C ALA A 9 9.18 -4.58 -16.25
N LEU A 10 8.26 -3.84 -16.85
CA LEU A 10 8.38 -2.39 -17.00
C LEU A 10 8.34 -1.66 -15.65
N VAL A 11 7.41 -2.05 -14.77
CA VAL A 11 7.28 -1.45 -13.43
C VAL A 11 8.53 -1.76 -12.59
N ALA A 12 8.98 -3.02 -12.56
CA ALA A 12 10.20 -3.40 -11.84
C ALA A 12 11.42 -2.61 -12.35
N SER A 13 11.55 -2.46 -13.67
CA SER A 13 12.60 -1.67 -14.28
C SER A 13 12.53 -0.18 -13.93
N ALA A 14 11.33 0.41 -13.84
CA ALA A 14 11.15 1.79 -13.41
C ALA A 14 11.68 2.02 -12.00
N PHE A 15 11.40 1.09 -11.06
CA PHE A 15 11.91 1.17 -9.68
C PHE A 15 13.43 0.89 -9.60
N ARG A 16 13.99 0.07 -10.48
CA ARG A 16 15.44 -0.10 -10.61
C ARG A 16 16.12 1.19 -11.10
N VAL A 17 15.59 1.83 -12.13
CA VAL A 17 16.06 3.15 -12.60
C VAL A 17 15.95 4.19 -11.49
N ALA A 18 14.88 4.16 -10.69
CA ALA A 18 14.74 5.04 -9.53
C ALA A 18 15.83 4.82 -8.48
N ALA A 19 16.17 3.57 -8.21
CA ALA A 19 17.23 3.20 -7.27
C ALA A 19 18.61 3.74 -7.69
N GLU A 20 18.91 3.67 -8.98
CA GLU A 20 20.21 4.04 -9.55
C GLU A 20 20.37 5.54 -9.79
N GLN A 21 19.31 6.21 -10.28
CA GLN A 21 19.37 7.57 -10.80
C GLN A 21 18.49 8.58 -10.05
N GLY A 22 17.69 8.11 -9.11
CA GLY A 22 16.67 8.90 -8.41
C GLY A 22 15.33 8.95 -9.18
N TRP A 23 14.25 9.16 -8.42
CA TRP A 23 12.88 9.11 -8.95
C TRP A 23 12.62 10.14 -10.06
N HIS A 24 13.17 11.33 -9.96
CA HIS A 24 13.01 12.42 -10.95
C HIS A 24 13.57 12.10 -12.35
N LYS A 25 14.38 11.05 -12.48
CA LYS A 25 14.92 10.57 -13.75
C LYS A 25 14.09 9.46 -14.38
N VAL A 26 13.07 8.94 -13.67
CA VAL A 26 12.21 7.85 -14.15
C VAL A 26 11.24 8.37 -15.20
N ASN A 27 11.13 7.66 -16.31
CA ASN A 27 10.06 7.78 -17.29
C ASN A 27 9.88 6.44 -18.02
N ALA A 28 8.73 6.30 -18.72
CA ALA A 28 8.38 5.06 -19.40
C ALA A 28 9.41 4.62 -20.45
N VAL A 29 10.03 5.57 -21.15
CA VAL A 29 11.04 5.28 -22.19
C VAL A 29 12.30 4.66 -21.56
N LYS A 30 12.81 5.25 -20.47
CA LYS A 30 13.97 4.73 -19.76
C LYS A 30 13.68 3.36 -19.15
N ALA A 31 12.52 3.21 -18.53
CA ALA A 31 12.11 1.93 -17.95
C ALA A 31 12.01 0.83 -19.03
N ALA A 32 11.39 1.15 -20.18
CA ALA A 32 11.27 0.20 -21.29
C ALA A 32 12.66 -0.20 -21.85
N ARG A 33 13.53 0.78 -22.08
CA ARG A 33 14.90 0.51 -22.59
C ARG A 33 15.72 -0.34 -21.59
N ALA A 34 15.62 -0.03 -20.30
CA ALA A 34 16.34 -0.77 -19.26
C ALA A 34 15.81 -2.19 -19.03
N ALA A 35 14.60 -2.49 -19.52
CA ALA A 35 13.98 -3.82 -19.52
C ALA A 35 13.99 -4.51 -20.89
N GLU A 36 14.61 -3.89 -21.90
CA GLU A 36 14.63 -4.37 -23.30
C GLU A 36 13.22 -4.57 -23.90
N LEU A 37 12.29 -3.72 -23.46
CA LEU A 37 10.88 -3.73 -23.88
C LEU A 37 10.60 -2.73 -24.99
N SER A 38 9.51 -2.97 -25.74
CA SER A 38 9.01 -2.04 -26.76
C SER A 38 8.63 -0.69 -26.16
N VAL A 39 9.31 0.37 -26.61
CA VAL A 39 8.99 1.75 -26.19
C VAL A 39 7.60 2.18 -26.67
N ALA A 40 7.17 1.73 -27.86
CA ALA A 40 5.86 2.03 -28.41
C ALA A 40 4.74 1.41 -27.53
N GLU A 41 4.91 0.17 -27.13
CA GLU A 41 3.98 -0.52 -26.22
C GLU A 41 3.99 0.11 -24.81
N ALA A 42 5.17 0.43 -24.29
CA ALA A 42 5.30 1.15 -23.01
C ALA A 42 4.55 2.50 -23.04
N ARG A 43 4.63 3.27 -24.15
CA ARG A 43 3.90 4.52 -24.31
C ARG A 43 2.40 4.32 -24.37
N ALA A 44 1.92 3.26 -25.01
CA ALA A 44 0.50 2.96 -25.12
C ALA A 44 -0.10 2.56 -23.77
N ARG A 45 0.62 1.75 -22.99
CA ARG A 45 0.14 1.19 -21.72
C ARG A 45 0.40 2.12 -20.52
N PHE A 46 1.49 2.90 -20.56
CA PHE A 46 1.92 3.78 -19.47
C PHE A 46 2.13 5.21 -19.99
N PRO A 47 1.04 5.93 -20.29
CA PRO A 47 1.11 7.27 -20.88
C PRO A 47 1.75 8.33 -19.97
N ALA A 48 1.79 8.08 -18.67
CA ALA A 48 2.35 8.96 -17.66
C ALA A 48 3.05 8.17 -16.55
N ILE A 49 3.97 8.81 -15.83
CA ILE A 49 4.64 8.18 -14.66
C ILE A 49 3.65 7.76 -13.59
N ALA A 50 2.55 8.50 -13.43
CA ALA A 50 1.46 8.16 -12.54
C ALA A 50 0.86 6.78 -12.82
N SER A 51 0.75 6.35 -14.09
CA SER A 51 0.23 5.03 -14.45
C SER A 51 1.16 3.90 -14.00
N ILE A 52 2.48 4.12 -14.00
CA ILE A 52 3.47 3.17 -13.45
C ILE A 52 3.29 3.04 -11.93
N LEU A 53 3.14 4.17 -11.22
CA LEU A 53 2.92 4.19 -9.77
C LEU A 53 1.62 3.48 -9.38
N LEU A 54 0.54 3.77 -10.08
CA LEU A 54 -0.76 3.13 -9.83
C LEU A 54 -0.73 1.62 -10.12
N LYS A 55 0.02 1.21 -11.15
CA LYS A 55 0.22 -0.22 -11.43
C LYS A 55 1.03 -0.89 -10.34
N PHE A 56 2.12 -0.27 -9.87
CA PHE A 56 2.91 -0.77 -8.76
C PHE A 56 2.07 -0.95 -7.49
N GLY A 57 1.24 0.05 -7.14
CA GLY A 57 0.32 -0.04 -6.00
C GLY A 57 -0.67 -1.20 -6.14
N ARG A 58 -1.24 -1.42 -7.34
CA ARG A 58 -2.12 -2.57 -7.59
C ARG A 58 -1.40 -3.91 -7.49
N MET A 59 -0.14 -4.00 -7.95
CA MET A 59 0.66 -5.21 -7.82
C MET A 59 0.93 -5.53 -6.34
N ALA A 60 1.24 -4.51 -5.53
CA ALA A 60 1.38 -4.67 -4.07
C ALA A 60 0.08 -5.13 -3.41
N ASP A 61 -1.08 -4.60 -3.85
CA ASP A 61 -2.39 -5.03 -3.36
C ASP A 61 -2.68 -6.48 -3.77
N GLN A 62 -2.40 -6.86 -5.01
CA GLN A 62 -2.58 -8.23 -5.50
C GLN A 62 -1.70 -9.22 -4.74
N ALA A 63 -0.45 -8.88 -4.47
CA ALA A 63 0.44 -9.71 -3.66
C ALA A 63 -0.10 -9.91 -2.24
N ALA A 64 -0.56 -8.83 -1.60
CA ALA A 64 -1.14 -8.88 -0.27
C ALA A 64 -2.47 -9.68 -0.20
N LEU A 65 -3.30 -9.57 -1.24
CA LEU A 65 -4.62 -10.20 -1.29
C LEU A 65 -4.61 -11.62 -1.87
N HIS A 66 -3.46 -12.10 -2.35
CA HIS A 66 -3.35 -13.44 -2.93
C HIS A 66 -3.65 -14.54 -1.90
N HIS A 67 -3.22 -14.34 -0.66
CA HIS A 67 -3.47 -15.26 0.45
C HIS A 67 -4.11 -14.48 1.61
N VAL A 68 -5.43 -14.32 1.56
CA VAL A 68 -6.18 -13.74 2.68
C VAL A 68 -6.37 -14.82 3.74
N PRO A 69 -5.86 -14.63 4.98
CA PRO A 69 -6.07 -15.59 6.04
C PRO A 69 -7.56 -15.76 6.36
N SER A 70 -8.04 -17.00 6.44
CA SER A 70 -9.43 -17.32 6.80
C SER A 70 -9.63 -17.43 8.31
N GLU A 71 -8.55 -17.62 9.06
CA GLU A 71 -8.54 -17.82 10.53
C GLU A 71 -7.99 -16.59 11.26
N GLY A 72 -8.18 -16.56 12.56
CA GLY A 72 -7.70 -15.47 13.41
C GLY A 72 -8.66 -14.30 13.54
N THR A 73 -8.27 -13.31 14.34
CA THR A 73 -9.02 -12.07 14.54
C THR A 73 -8.92 -11.15 13.31
N VAL A 74 -9.76 -10.12 13.22
CA VAL A 74 -9.64 -9.07 12.20
C VAL A 74 -8.25 -8.43 12.24
N ARG A 75 -7.71 -8.21 13.45
CA ARG A 75 -6.37 -7.66 13.65
C ARG A 75 -5.29 -8.56 13.06
N ASP A 76 -5.35 -9.87 13.31
CA ASP A 76 -4.37 -10.83 12.78
C ASP A 76 -4.39 -10.84 11.25
N ARG A 77 -5.59 -10.89 10.67
CA ARG A 77 -5.75 -10.83 9.20
C ARG A 77 -5.21 -9.52 8.60
N LEU A 78 -5.46 -8.38 9.24
CA LEU A 78 -4.92 -7.08 8.78
C LEU A 78 -3.41 -7.02 8.93
N PHE A 79 -2.85 -7.59 10.01
CA PHE A 79 -1.41 -7.69 10.19
C PHE A 79 -0.76 -8.45 9.04
N ASP A 80 -1.26 -9.64 8.73
CA ASP A 80 -0.73 -10.47 7.65
C ASP A 80 -0.83 -9.79 6.28
N LEU A 81 -1.98 -9.16 5.96
CA LEU A 81 -2.17 -8.42 4.72
C LEU A 81 -1.19 -7.26 4.58
N LEU A 82 -0.96 -6.50 5.65
CA LEU A 82 0.01 -5.40 5.64
C LEU A 82 1.44 -5.91 5.53
N MET A 83 1.79 -7.01 6.19
CA MET A 83 3.13 -7.60 6.09
C MET A 83 3.40 -8.15 4.69
N GLN A 84 2.47 -8.88 4.06
CA GLN A 84 2.61 -9.32 2.67
C GLN A 84 2.81 -8.13 1.71
N ARG A 85 2.16 -6.99 1.98
CA ARG A 85 2.38 -5.79 1.21
C ARG A 85 3.79 -5.22 1.43
N PHE A 86 4.33 -5.26 2.65
CA PHE A 86 5.72 -4.86 2.93
C PHE A 86 6.72 -5.79 2.27
N ASP A 87 6.46 -7.10 2.21
CA ASP A 87 7.32 -8.05 1.51
C ASP A 87 7.44 -7.70 0.02
N PHE A 88 6.31 -7.33 -0.62
CA PHE A 88 6.34 -6.84 -2.00
C PHE A 88 7.17 -5.55 -2.14
N LEU A 89 7.02 -4.58 -1.23
CA LEU A 89 7.80 -3.34 -1.23
C LEU A 89 9.29 -3.62 -1.00
N GLN A 90 9.62 -4.61 -0.17
CA GLN A 90 10.98 -5.00 0.14
C GLN A 90 11.74 -5.50 -1.10
N ALA A 91 11.09 -6.23 -2.00
CA ALA A 91 11.67 -6.64 -3.27
C ALA A 91 12.09 -5.45 -4.17
N HIS A 92 11.50 -4.26 -3.95
CA HIS A 92 11.77 -3.04 -4.70
C HIS A 92 12.30 -1.89 -3.82
N ARG A 93 12.85 -2.24 -2.63
CA ARG A 93 13.17 -1.30 -1.55
C ARG A 93 13.90 -0.05 -2.01
N ALA A 94 15.02 -0.20 -2.72
CA ALA A 94 15.86 0.93 -3.12
C ALA A 94 15.10 1.94 -3.99
N GLY A 95 14.28 1.46 -4.93
CA GLY A 95 13.44 2.31 -5.80
C GLY A 95 12.29 2.97 -5.04
N VAL A 96 11.67 2.25 -4.10
CA VAL A 96 10.61 2.80 -3.23
C VAL A 96 11.18 3.89 -2.32
N LEU A 97 12.35 3.69 -1.73
CA LEU A 97 13.03 4.72 -0.94
C LEU A 97 13.39 5.95 -1.78
N ALA A 98 13.82 5.77 -3.04
CA ALA A 98 14.06 6.89 -3.95
C ALA A 98 12.78 7.68 -4.25
N LEU A 99 11.63 6.99 -4.43
CA LEU A 99 10.33 7.62 -4.57
C LEU A 99 9.94 8.40 -3.31
N LEU A 100 10.00 7.78 -2.12
CA LEU A 100 9.61 8.42 -0.86
C LEU A 100 10.42 9.69 -0.59
N ARG A 101 11.71 9.71 -0.89
CA ARG A 101 12.58 10.90 -0.77
C ARG A 101 12.20 12.01 -1.75
N ALA A 102 11.60 11.68 -2.89
CA ALA A 102 11.19 12.67 -3.90
C ALA A 102 9.83 13.30 -3.58
N LEU A 103 8.95 12.62 -2.82
CA LEU A 103 7.57 13.06 -2.54
C LEU A 103 7.46 14.46 -1.90
N PRO A 104 8.34 14.90 -0.98
CA PRO A 104 8.24 16.26 -0.42
C PRO A 104 8.34 17.36 -1.49
N GLY A 105 9.03 17.10 -2.61
CA GLY A 105 9.15 18.02 -3.74
C GLY A 105 8.06 17.86 -4.81
N ASP A 106 7.16 16.87 -4.67
CA ASP A 106 6.10 16.58 -5.64
C ASP A 106 4.76 16.31 -4.92
N PRO A 107 4.05 17.36 -4.49
CA PRO A 107 2.80 17.24 -3.74
C PRO A 107 1.68 16.59 -4.55
N LEU A 108 1.69 16.72 -5.89
CA LEU A 108 0.68 16.09 -6.74
C LEU A 108 0.83 14.57 -6.73
N THR A 109 2.04 14.06 -6.89
CA THR A 109 2.33 12.63 -6.78
C THR A 109 2.06 12.11 -5.37
N ALA A 110 2.40 12.88 -4.32
CA ALA A 110 2.10 12.52 -2.94
C ALA A 110 0.58 12.39 -2.70
N MET A 111 -0.22 13.31 -3.21
CA MET A 111 -1.68 13.26 -3.13
C MET A 111 -2.24 12.05 -3.90
N LEU A 112 -1.78 11.80 -5.12
CA LEU A 112 -2.18 10.64 -5.93
C LEU A 112 -1.92 9.33 -5.18
N LEU A 113 -0.71 9.18 -4.60
CA LEU A 113 -0.34 7.98 -3.85
C LEU A 113 -1.17 7.83 -2.57
N THR A 114 -1.44 8.94 -1.87
CA THR A 114 -2.29 8.92 -0.66
C THR A 114 -3.71 8.46 -1.00
N CYS A 115 -4.32 9.00 -2.06
CA CYS A 115 -5.64 8.60 -2.52
C CYS A 115 -5.69 7.12 -2.96
N SER A 116 -4.66 6.67 -3.70
CA SER A 116 -4.53 5.28 -4.12
C SER A 116 -4.36 4.35 -2.93
N THR A 117 -3.46 4.69 -1.99
CA THR A 117 -3.22 3.89 -0.78
C THR A 117 -4.47 3.83 0.11
N ARG A 118 -5.23 4.93 0.26
CA ARG A 118 -6.51 4.92 0.97
C ARG A 118 -7.49 3.90 0.36
N ARG A 119 -7.54 3.83 -0.97
CA ARG A 119 -8.36 2.84 -1.67
C ARG A 119 -7.89 1.42 -1.37
N SER A 120 -6.58 1.18 -1.37
CA SER A 120 -5.98 -0.10 -0.99
C SER A 120 -6.34 -0.50 0.44
N MET A 121 -6.27 0.43 1.39
CA MET A 121 -6.64 0.17 2.79
C MET A 121 -8.11 -0.24 2.94
N ARG A 122 -9.01 0.34 2.14
CA ARG A 122 -10.42 -0.09 2.11
C ARG A 122 -10.56 -1.54 1.63
N TRP A 123 -9.85 -1.93 0.58
CA TRP A 123 -9.83 -3.32 0.10
C TRP A 123 -9.32 -4.29 1.16
N MET A 124 -8.26 -3.91 1.89
CA MET A 124 -7.71 -4.75 2.96
C MET A 124 -8.68 -4.92 4.13
N LEU A 125 -9.37 -3.84 4.52
CA LEU A 125 -10.44 -3.93 5.53
C LEU A 125 -11.53 -4.90 5.11
N GLN A 126 -12.03 -4.77 3.88
CA GLN A 126 -13.06 -5.66 3.34
C GLN A 126 -12.58 -7.11 3.26
N ALA A 127 -11.34 -7.34 2.81
CA ALA A 127 -10.73 -8.68 2.78
C ALA A 127 -10.57 -9.28 4.18
N ALA A 128 -10.29 -8.45 5.19
CA ALA A 128 -10.23 -8.87 6.58
C ALA A 128 -11.63 -9.08 7.23
N GLY A 129 -12.73 -8.90 6.48
CA GLY A 129 -14.10 -9.10 6.96
C GLY A 129 -14.72 -7.89 7.66
N VAL A 130 -14.16 -6.69 7.46
CA VAL A 130 -14.70 -5.44 8.01
C VAL A 130 -15.59 -4.74 6.98
N ASP A 131 -16.80 -4.36 7.37
CA ASP A 131 -17.63 -3.51 6.52
C ASP A 131 -17.05 -2.08 6.46
N ALA A 132 -16.37 -1.79 5.37
CA ALA A 132 -15.73 -0.50 5.12
C ALA A 132 -16.63 0.47 4.34
N THR A 133 -17.97 0.35 4.48
CA THR A 133 -18.95 1.24 3.85
C THR A 133 -19.44 2.35 4.80
N GLY A 134 -19.96 3.42 4.21
CA GLY A 134 -20.53 4.54 4.97
C GLY A 134 -19.51 5.30 5.83
N PRO A 135 -19.97 6.25 6.67
CA PRO A 135 -19.10 7.13 7.46
C PRO A 135 -18.18 6.36 8.42
N ARG A 136 -18.66 5.26 9.01
CA ARG A 136 -17.86 4.39 9.88
C ARG A 136 -16.71 3.71 9.11
N GLY A 137 -17.03 3.16 7.94
CA GLY A 137 -16.02 2.57 7.06
C GLY A 137 -14.97 3.57 6.58
N ASP A 138 -15.38 4.83 6.37
CA ASP A 138 -14.43 5.90 6.07
C ASP A 138 -13.46 6.18 7.23
N VAL A 139 -13.96 6.25 8.48
CA VAL A 139 -13.12 6.41 9.67
C VAL A 139 -12.14 5.24 9.82
N GLN A 140 -12.61 4.01 9.69
CA GLN A 140 -11.76 2.81 9.75
C GLN A 140 -10.71 2.80 8.64
N THR A 141 -11.08 3.22 7.42
CA THR A 141 -10.15 3.34 6.28
C THR A 141 -9.04 4.36 6.56
N HIS A 142 -9.38 5.52 7.15
CA HIS A 142 -8.39 6.52 7.54
C HIS A 142 -7.53 6.05 8.71
N GLY A 143 -8.11 5.33 9.66
CA GLY A 143 -7.36 4.70 10.75
C GLY A 143 -6.31 3.72 10.23
N LEU A 144 -6.70 2.81 9.32
CA LEU A 144 -5.76 1.86 8.71
C LEU A 144 -4.71 2.57 7.83
N LEU A 145 -5.09 3.64 7.12
CA LEU A 145 -4.13 4.48 6.39
C LEU A 145 -3.09 5.10 7.33
N ALA A 146 -3.51 5.58 8.50
CA ALA A 146 -2.58 6.13 9.48
C ALA A 146 -1.60 5.05 10.01
N VAL A 147 -2.09 3.85 10.30
CA VAL A 147 -1.26 2.69 10.66
C VAL A 147 -0.26 2.39 9.56
N TRP A 148 -0.70 2.32 8.31
CA TRP A 148 0.16 2.09 7.16
C TRP A 148 1.26 3.14 7.03
N LEU A 149 0.92 4.43 7.08
CA LEU A 149 1.90 5.52 6.97
C LEU A 149 2.91 5.52 8.13
N TRP A 150 2.45 5.17 9.33
CA TRP A 150 3.33 4.98 10.48
C TRP A 150 4.31 3.82 10.25
N ALA A 151 3.80 2.68 9.80
CA ALA A 151 4.62 1.50 9.52
C ALA A 151 5.60 1.73 8.36
N VAL A 152 5.22 2.46 7.29
CA VAL A 152 6.14 2.87 6.21
C VAL A 152 7.32 3.67 6.75
N ARG A 153 7.10 4.57 7.70
CA ARG A 153 8.19 5.33 8.33
C ARG A 153 9.13 4.45 9.17
N ALA A 154 8.61 3.42 9.82
CA ALA A 154 9.43 2.43 10.50
C ALA A 154 10.23 1.61 9.48
N TRP A 155 9.55 1.14 8.41
CA TRP A 155 10.17 0.38 7.34
C TRP A 155 11.30 1.15 6.61
N GLU A 156 11.15 2.45 6.39
CA GLU A 156 12.22 3.27 5.80
C GLU A 156 13.54 3.17 6.58
N ARG A 157 13.46 3.05 7.90
CA ARG A 157 14.60 3.02 8.83
C ARG A 157 15.02 1.61 9.21
N ASP A 158 14.16 0.64 8.97
CA ASP A 158 14.39 -0.76 9.29
C ASP A 158 15.51 -1.32 8.42
N LYS A 159 16.57 -1.81 9.05
CA LYS A 159 17.73 -2.42 8.38
C LYS A 159 17.82 -3.90 8.68
N SER A 160 16.86 -4.45 9.42
CA SER A 160 16.79 -5.86 9.74
C SER A 160 16.31 -6.67 8.53
N ASP A 161 16.83 -7.86 8.36
CA ASP A 161 16.46 -8.75 7.27
C ASP A 161 15.01 -9.30 7.46
N ASP A 162 14.56 -9.40 8.71
CA ASP A 162 13.27 -9.93 9.12
C ASP A 162 12.18 -8.87 9.29
N LEU A 163 12.45 -7.60 9.01
CA LEU A 163 11.52 -6.47 9.18
C LEU A 163 10.97 -6.33 10.61
N SER A 164 11.75 -6.70 11.62
CA SER A 164 11.30 -6.74 13.02
C SER A 164 10.76 -5.40 13.52
N SER A 165 11.41 -4.27 13.19
CA SER A 165 10.93 -2.92 13.53
C SER A 165 9.64 -2.57 12.80
N THR A 166 9.49 -3.03 11.57
CA THR A 166 8.28 -2.83 10.75
C THR A 166 7.12 -3.64 11.32
N MET A 167 7.35 -4.91 11.65
CA MET A 167 6.36 -5.77 12.32
C MET A 167 5.85 -5.17 13.62
N ALA A 168 6.78 -4.70 14.49
CA ALA A 168 6.41 -4.05 15.75
C ALA A 168 5.59 -2.77 15.54
N ALA A 169 5.90 -1.99 14.49
CA ALA A 169 5.15 -0.80 14.14
C ALA A 169 3.73 -1.13 13.64
N VAL A 170 3.58 -2.15 12.77
CA VAL A 170 2.27 -2.62 12.30
C VAL A 170 1.44 -3.11 13.48
N ASP A 171 2.00 -3.99 14.32
CA ASP A 171 1.29 -4.56 15.46
C ASP A 171 0.81 -3.49 16.44
N SER A 172 1.70 -2.59 16.88
CA SER A 172 1.35 -1.51 17.79
C SER A 172 0.37 -0.52 17.18
N GLY A 173 0.46 -0.27 15.88
CA GLY A 173 -0.48 0.58 15.15
C GLY A 173 -1.88 -0.01 15.08
N LEU A 174 -2.00 -1.30 14.77
CA LEU A 174 -3.28 -2.02 14.74
C LEU A 174 -3.91 -2.11 16.13
N GLN A 175 -3.12 -2.36 17.18
CA GLN A 175 -3.61 -2.38 18.55
C GLN A 175 -4.21 -1.04 18.97
N ARG A 176 -3.57 0.08 18.62
CA ARG A 176 -4.10 1.42 18.89
C ARG A 176 -5.39 1.69 18.11
N ALA A 177 -5.43 1.31 16.84
CA ALA A 177 -6.62 1.48 16.00
C ALA A 177 -7.80 0.67 16.54
N GLU A 178 -7.59 -0.55 17.01
CA GLU A 178 -8.59 -1.40 17.66
C GLU A 178 -9.10 -0.78 18.97
N SER A 179 -8.20 -0.27 19.82
CA SER A 179 -8.58 0.40 21.06
C SER A 179 -9.44 1.65 20.81
N ILE A 180 -9.14 2.44 19.78
CA ILE A 180 -9.94 3.61 19.39
C ILE A 180 -11.30 3.16 18.85
N ALA A 181 -11.35 2.12 18.02
CA ALA A 181 -12.60 1.60 17.47
C ALA A 181 -13.53 1.08 18.57
N SER A 182 -13.01 0.33 19.53
CA SER A 182 -13.78 -0.19 20.66
C SER A 182 -14.31 0.93 21.58
N TRP A 183 -13.51 1.99 21.80
CA TRP A 183 -13.96 3.15 22.54
C TRP A 183 -15.12 3.88 21.85
N LEU A 184 -15.05 4.07 20.54
CA LEU A 184 -16.11 4.67 19.74
C LEU A 184 -17.41 3.84 19.76
N ASP A 185 -17.28 2.50 19.77
CA ASP A 185 -18.43 1.59 19.85
C ASP A 185 -19.05 1.57 21.26
N GLY A 186 -18.25 1.60 22.33
CA GLY A 186 -18.70 1.66 23.73
C GLY A 186 -19.36 2.99 24.11
N SER A 187 -19.09 4.06 23.38
CA SER A 187 -19.70 5.38 23.58
C SER A 187 -21.08 5.52 22.92
N ARG A 188 -21.60 4.49 22.25
CA ARG A 188 -22.91 4.51 21.61
C ARG A 188 -24.00 4.31 22.67
N PRO A 189 -24.98 5.23 22.85
CA PRO A 189 -26.11 4.97 23.72
C PRO A 189 -26.88 3.74 23.22
N ALA A 190 -27.20 2.84 24.12
CA ALA A 190 -28.02 1.67 23.81
C ALA A 190 -29.31 2.12 23.10
N PRO A 191 -29.78 1.43 22.05
CA PRO A 191 -31.04 1.75 21.42
C PRO A 191 -32.16 1.65 22.49
N PRO A 192 -33.14 2.57 22.50
CA PRO A 192 -34.23 2.52 23.45
C PRO A 192 -34.91 1.17 23.36
N ALA A 193 -35.07 0.51 24.50
CA ALA A 193 -35.76 -0.78 24.59
C ALA A 193 -37.15 -0.62 23.96
N ALA A 194 -37.45 -1.44 22.93
CA ALA A 194 -38.78 -1.48 22.34
C ALA A 194 -39.76 -1.84 23.47
N LYS A 195 -40.64 -0.88 23.81
CA LYS A 195 -41.75 -1.16 24.73
C LYS A 195 -42.67 -2.16 24.03
N ALA A 196 -42.80 -3.33 24.64
CA ALA A 196 -43.80 -4.32 24.30
C ALA A 196 -45.22 -3.81 24.58
#